data_a63beaae49555ad8ca118dea5be8521c
#
_entry.id   a63beaae49555ad8ca118dea5be8521c
#
_cell.length_a   1.000
_cell.length_b   1.000
_cell.length_c   1.000
_cell.angle_alpha   90.00
_cell.angle_beta   90.00
_cell.angle_gamma   90.00
#
_symmetry.space_group_name_H-M   'P 1'
#
loop_
_entity.id
_entity.type
_entity.pdbx_description
1 polymer ?
#
loop_
_entity_poly.entity_id
_entity_poly.type
_entity_poly.pdbx_seq_one_letter_code
_entity_poly.pdbx_strand_id
1 'polypeptide(L)'
;MAYTRCTLAELDKRLWERLDLHPYYTMQDRYDALRMALKIWQAATSVWRGSVTATAIVGDPYIPVPGLAQVTGVRWDGVPLSPTTIPQLDFLAPNWRSEMAGLGGRPATPKYWAPIGLTTVALWPTPPATQEITCHGVSLPPDPALMLPLTAVDVADFWIDGLVDLAAWWAAGKALPVEQEKFQGHFAAAVQVIAKVRGDALADRPFQAFLEAIVGKVARSSGLDKAALPEGGA
;
A
#
# COMPACT_ATOMS: atom_id res chain seq x y z
N MET A 1 -11.08 -11.43 -21.57
CA MET A 1 -10.12 -10.61 -22.33
C MET A 1 -8.78 -10.66 -21.60
N ALA A 2 -7.71 -11.02 -22.31
CA ALA A 2 -6.37 -10.84 -21.74
C ALA A 2 -6.09 -9.33 -21.76
N TYR A 3 -5.79 -8.75 -20.61
CA TYR A 3 -5.34 -7.36 -20.59
C TYR A 3 -3.84 -7.29 -20.90
N THR A 4 -3.45 -6.25 -21.62
CA THR A 4 -2.05 -5.99 -21.93
C THR A 4 -1.40 -5.37 -20.70
N ARG A 5 -0.20 -5.82 -20.36
CA ARG A 5 0.60 -5.24 -19.28
C ARG A 5 1.47 -4.13 -19.84
N CYS A 6 1.46 -2.99 -19.18
CA CYS A 6 2.33 -1.87 -19.55
C CYS A 6 3.76 -2.12 -19.04
N THR A 7 4.76 -1.80 -19.86
CA THR A 7 6.15 -1.84 -19.44
C THR A 7 6.56 -0.57 -18.70
N LEU A 8 7.63 -0.63 -17.91
CA LEU A 8 8.18 0.54 -17.25
C LEU A 8 8.57 1.64 -18.26
N ALA A 9 9.11 1.26 -19.41
CA ALA A 9 9.48 2.20 -20.47
C ALA A 9 8.25 2.93 -21.04
N GLU A 10 7.14 2.22 -21.22
CA GLU A 10 5.89 2.83 -21.66
C GLU A 10 5.30 3.76 -20.60
N LEU A 11 5.36 3.39 -19.31
CA LEU A 11 4.95 4.27 -18.21
C LEU A 11 5.79 5.55 -18.17
N ASP A 12 7.12 5.42 -18.27
CA ASP A 12 8.03 6.59 -18.29
C ASP A 12 7.75 7.49 -19.49
N LYS A 13 7.53 6.91 -20.68
CA LYS A 13 7.18 7.65 -21.88
C LYS A 13 5.88 8.42 -21.72
N ARG A 14 4.82 7.76 -21.26
CA ARG A 14 3.51 8.40 -21.01
C ARG A 14 3.60 9.50 -19.95
N LEU A 15 4.38 9.28 -18.89
CA LEU A 15 4.63 10.29 -17.86
C LEU A 15 5.34 11.49 -18.45
N TRP A 16 6.37 11.28 -19.26
CA TRP A 16 7.11 12.35 -19.91
C TRP A 16 6.25 13.16 -20.87
N GLU A 17 5.40 12.50 -21.67
CA GLU A 17 4.40 13.14 -22.52
C GLU A 17 3.39 13.95 -21.68
N ARG A 18 2.98 13.46 -20.52
CA ARG A 18 2.08 14.15 -19.60
C ARG A 18 2.72 15.37 -18.94
N LEU A 19 4.03 15.37 -18.81
CA LEU A 19 4.85 16.50 -18.31
C LEU A 19 5.31 17.43 -19.44
N ASP A 20 4.62 17.43 -20.59
CA ASP A 20 4.89 18.25 -21.78
C ASP A 20 6.31 18.10 -22.33
N LEU A 21 6.92 16.92 -22.16
CA LEU A 21 8.31 16.62 -22.57
C LEU A 21 9.34 17.62 -22.00
N HIS A 22 9.02 18.24 -20.85
CA HIS A 22 9.84 19.33 -20.32
C HIS A 22 11.18 18.79 -19.78
N PRO A 23 12.33 19.31 -20.23
CA PRO A 23 13.66 18.81 -19.87
C PRO A 23 14.04 18.99 -18.40
N TYR A 24 13.28 19.80 -17.66
CA TYR A 24 13.44 19.97 -16.21
C TYR A 24 13.25 18.64 -15.45
N TYR A 25 12.36 17.77 -15.94
CA TYR A 25 12.10 16.49 -15.30
C TYR A 25 13.09 15.44 -15.82
N THR A 26 14.15 15.22 -15.08
CA THR A 26 15.14 14.18 -15.40
C THR A 26 14.49 12.79 -15.35
N MET A 27 15.16 11.79 -15.92
CA MET A 27 14.72 10.40 -15.81
C MET A 27 14.61 9.95 -14.34
N GLN A 28 15.51 10.41 -13.47
CA GLN A 28 15.47 10.10 -12.05
C GLN A 28 14.22 10.69 -11.38
N ASP A 29 13.88 11.94 -11.70
CA ASP A 29 12.68 12.61 -11.16
C ASP A 29 11.40 11.88 -11.56
N ARG A 30 11.34 11.41 -12.81
CA ARG A 30 10.20 10.65 -13.32
C ARG A 30 10.10 9.28 -12.63
N TYR A 31 11.22 8.58 -12.42
CA TYR A 31 11.23 7.30 -11.71
C TYR A 31 10.85 7.47 -10.23
N ASP A 32 11.29 8.53 -9.57
CA ASP A 32 10.88 8.85 -8.22
C ASP A 32 9.38 9.16 -8.13
N ALA A 33 8.85 9.88 -9.14
CA ALA A 33 7.42 10.16 -9.22
C ALA A 33 6.60 8.87 -9.46
N LEU A 34 7.04 8.00 -10.36
CA LEU A 34 6.41 6.69 -10.58
C LEU A 34 6.45 5.83 -9.32
N ARG A 35 7.59 5.80 -8.60
CA ARG A 35 7.73 5.08 -7.33
C ARG A 35 6.69 5.56 -6.30
N MET A 36 6.51 6.86 -6.17
CA MET A 36 5.54 7.42 -5.23
C MET A 36 4.11 7.17 -5.68
N ALA A 37 3.83 7.30 -6.98
CA ALA A 37 2.52 6.98 -7.53
C ALA A 37 2.15 5.50 -7.29
N LEU A 38 3.07 4.58 -7.51
CA LEU A 38 2.86 3.15 -7.25
C LEU A 38 2.60 2.87 -5.75
N LYS A 39 3.31 3.56 -4.85
CA LYS A 39 3.07 3.44 -3.40
C LYS A 39 1.69 3.95 -3.00
N ILE A 40 1.30 5.13 -3.49
CA ILE A 40 -0.02 5.71 -3.21
C ILE A 40 -1.12 4.82 -3.82
N TRP A 41 -0.92 4.36 -5.06
CA TRP A 41 -1.83 3.45 -5.74
C TRP A 41 -2.04 2.16 -4.94
N GLN A 42 -0.95 1.52 -4.49
CA GLN A 42 -1.02 0.32 -3.68
C GLN A 42 -1.71 0.56 -2.33
N ALA A 43 -1.36 1.64 -1.64
CA ALA A 43 -2.01 2.00 -0.38
C ALA A 43 -3.52 2.23 -0.54
N ALA A 44 -3.91 2.81 -1.67
CA ALA A 44 -5.30 3.12 -1.97
C ALA A 44 -6.10 1.90 -2.45
N THR A 45 -5.51 1.04 -3.28
CA THR A 45 -6.26 -0.04 -3.97
C THR A 45 -5.98 -1.43 -3.41
N SER A 46 -4.83 -1.64 -2.78
CA SER A 46 -4.35 -2.96 -2.32
C SER A 46 -4.39 -4.02 -3.43
N VAL A 47 -4.12 -3.60 -4.68
CA VAL A 47 -4.27 -4.46 -5.86
C VAL A 47 -3.19 -5.53 -5.93
N TRP A 48 -1.95 -5.21 -5.55
CA TRP A 48 -0.88 -6.20 -5.49
C TRP A 48 -0.99 -7.00 -4.21
N ARG A 49 -1.37 -8.25 -4.38
CA ARG A 49 -1.46 -9.22 -3.30
C ARG A 49 -0.49 -10.35 -3.56
N GLY A 50 0.06 -10.91 -2.50
CA GLY A 50 1.02 -12.00 -2.61
C GLY A 50 1.07 -12.85 -1.36
N SER A 51 1.96 -13.82 -1.40
CA SER A 51 2.30 -14.63 -0.24
C SER A 51 3.81 -14.64 -0.06
N VAL A 52 4.23 -14.66 1.18
CA VAL A 52 5.62 -14.83 1.59
C VAL A 52 5.73 -15.95 2.60
N THR A 53 6.86 -16.63 2.59
CA THR A 53 7.22 -17.59 3.62
C THR A 53 7.98 -16.87 4.72
N ALA A 54 7.58 -17.08 5.97
CA ALA A 54 8.26 -16.58 7.16
C ALA A 54 8.60 -17.75 8.07
N THR A 55 9.64 -17.63 8.87
CA THR A 55 10.05 -18.68 9.81
C THR A 55 9.50 -18.38 11.18
N ALA A 56 8.65 -19.28 11.67
CA ALA A 56 8.23 -19.32 13.06
C ALA A 56 9.31 -20.01 13.89
N ILE A 57 9.74 -19.39 14.97
CA ILE A 57 10.73 -19.94 15.89
C ILE A 57 10.01 -20.59 17.08
N VAL A 58 10.47 -21.75 17.49
CA VAL A 58 9.92 -22.45 18.65
C VAL A 58 9.90 -21.53 19.88
N GLY A 59 8.74 -21.43 20.52
CA GLY A 59 8.55 -20.62 21.73
C GLY A 59 8.54 -19.11 21.53
N ASP A 60 8.69 -18.61 20.31
CA ASP A 60 8.54 -17.18 20.00
C ASP A 60 7.16 -16.93 19.36
N PRO A 61 6.30 -16.14 20.00
CA PRO A 61 5.01 -15.81 19.41
C PRO A 61 5.10 -14.76 18.29
N TYR A 62 6.23 -14.04 18.17
CA TYR A 62 6.37 -12.92 17.25
C TYR A 62 7.14 -13.30 16.00
N ILE A 63 6.52 -13.16 14.85
CA ILE A 63 7.11 -13.52 13.58
C ILE A 63 7.18 -12.32 12.67
N PRO A 64 8.39 -11.88 12.30
CA PRO A 64 8.56 -10.86 11.29
C PRO A 64 8.17 -11.42 9.92
N VAL A 65 7.41 -10.64 9.15
CA VAL A 65 6.92 -10.99 7.80
C VAL A 65 7.39 -9.92 6.82
N PRO A 66 8.66 -9.92 6.43
CA PRO A 66 9.18 -8.95 5.46
C PRO A 66 8.57 -9.21 4.08
N GLY A 67 8.42 -8.13 3.28
CA GLY A 67 7.91 -8.24 1.90
C GLY A 67 6.41 -8.05 1.75
N LEU A 68 5.64 -8.03 2.83
CA LEU A 68 4.24 -7.60 2.81
C LEU A 68 4.10 -6.22 3.47
N ALA A 69 3.27 -5.36 2.87
CA ALA A 69 2.87 -4.09 3.47
C ALA A 69 1.80 -4.29 4.57
N GLN A 70 1.01 -5.36 4.43
CA GLN A 70 -0.01 -5.74 5.41
C GLN A 70 -0.26 -7.24 5.30
N VAL A 71 -0.28 -7.94 6.42
CA VAL A 71 -0.67 -9.34 6.49
C VAL A 71 -2.20 -9.43 6.61
N THR A 72 -2.82 -10.25 5.78
CA THR A 72 -4.28 -10.48 5.78
C THR A 72 -4.66 -11.92 6.09
N GLY A 73 -3.68 -12.85 6.10
CA GLY A 73 -3.90 -14.24 6.42
C GLY A 73 -2.59 -14.96 6.72
N VAL A 74 -2.66 -15.91 7.62
CA VAL A 74 -1.52 -16.77 8.01
C VAL A 74 -1.94 -18.22 7.94
N ARG A 75 -1.08 -19.09 7.43
CA ARG A 75 -1.26 -20.53 7.39
C ARG A 75 -0.12 -21.23 8.13
N TRP A 76 -0.49 -22.16 8.98
CA TRP A 76 0.40 -23.06 9.67
C TRP A 76 0.25 -24.45 9.05
N ASP A 77 1.31 -25.01 8.51
CA ASP A 77 1.27 -26.32 7.84
C ASP A 77 0.11 -26.46 6.83
N GLY A 78 -0.08 -25.40 6.01
CA GLY A 78 -1.16 -25.33 5.04
C GLY A 78 -2.56 -25.02 5.61
N VAL A 79 -2.74 -25.10 6.94
CA VAL A 79 -4.02 -24.82 7.60
C VAL A 79 -4.15 -23.33 7.92
N PRO A 80 -5.24 -22.66 7.51
CA PRO A 80 -5.46 -21.26 7.83
C PRO A 80 -5.70 -21.06 9.32
N LEU A 81 -4.99 -20.07 9.89
CA LEU A 81 -5.19 -19.66 11.29
C LEU A 81 -6.33 -18.63 11.37
N SER A 82 -7.03 -18.65 12.50
CA SER A 82 -8.11 -17.68 12.76
C SER A 82 -7.52 -16.29 13.05
N PRO A 83 -7.96 -15.24 12.33
CA PRO A 83 -7.53 -13.88 12.64
C PRO A 83 -8.12 -13.42 13.97
N THR A 84 -7.35 -12.68 14.74
CA THR A 84 -7.76 -12.06 15.99
C THR A 84 -7.09 -10.71 16.16
N THR A 85 -7.38 -10.01 17.25
CA THR A 85 -6.73 -8.75 17.61
C THR A 85 -5.95 -8.89 18.91
N ILE A 86 -4.97 -8.02 19.13
CA ILE A 86 -4.19 -8.02 20.37
C ILE A 86 -5.08 -7.91 21.60
N PRO A 87 -6.07 -7.00 21.69
CA PRO A 87 -6.99 -6.95 22.82
C PRO A 87 -7.78 -8.25 23.02
N GLN A 88 -8.16 -8.94 21.94
CA GLN A 88 -8.84 -10.24 22.05
C GLN A 88 -7.89 -11.31 22.58
N LEU A 89 -6.63 -11.34 22.16
CA LEU A 89 -5.62 -12.24 22.73
C LEU A 89 -5.37 -11.95 24.21
N ASP A 90 -5.25 -10.67 24.58
CA ASP A 90 -5.09 -10.27 25.99
C ASP A 90 -6.30 -10.72 26.86
N PHE A 91 -7.49 -10.77 26.28
CA PHE A 91 -8.68 -11.26 26.98
C PHE A 91 -8.75 -12.78 27.04
N LEU A 92 -8.45 -13.47 25.93
CA LEU A 92 -8.53 -14.95 25.83
C LEU A 92 -7.42 -15.66 26.62
N ALA A 93 -6.23 -15.06 26.64
CA ALA A 93 -5.05 -15.61 27.28
C ALA A 93 -4.21 -14.47 27.89
N PRO A 94 -4.55 -13.95 29.07
CA PRO A 94 -3.87 -12.80 29.66
C PRO A 94 -2.34 -12.90 29.72
N ASN A 95 -1.83 -14.13 29.78
CA ASN A 95 -0.39 -14.41 29.88
C ASN A 95 0.27 -14.80 28.54
N TRP A 96 -0.43 -14.66 27.41
CA TRP A 96 0.09 -15.13 26.12
C TRP A 96 1.47 -14.54 25.75
N ARG A 97 1.77 -13.33 26.22
CA ARG A 97 3.07 -12.67 25.98
C ARG A 97 4.20 -13.23 26.85
N SER A 98 3.87 -13.75 28.02
CA SER A 98 4.83 -14.34 28.96
C SER A 98 4.94 -15.86 28.83
N GLU A 99 4.09 -16.48 28.03
CA GLU A 99 4.17 -17.90 27.66
C GLU A 99 5.30 -18.17 26.66
N MET A 100 6.32 -17.32 26.62
CA MET A 100 7.56 -17.57 25.88
C MET A 100 8.22 -18.86 26.35
N ALA A 101 8.89 -19.53 25.43
CA ALA A 101 9.66 -20.73 25.75
C ALA A 101 10.58 -20.50 26.94
N GLY A 102 10.33 -21.21 28.03
CA GLY A 102 11.10 -21.11 29.27
C GLY A 102 10.37 -20.52 30.48
N LEU A 103 9.19 -19.93 30.33
CA LEU A 103 8.42 -19.32 31.43
C LEU A 103 7.13 -20.09 31.80
N GLY A 104 7.00 -21.33 31.36
CA GLY A 104 5.88 -22.21 31.77
C GLY A 104 4.73 -22.36 30.80
N GLY A 105 4.76 -21.67 29.67
CA GLY A 105 3.83 -21.88 28.57
C GLY A 105 4.11 -23.23 27.88
N ARG A 106 3.08 -24.00 27.58
CA ARG A 106 3.23 -25.21 26.75
C ARG A 106 3.11 -24.82 25.29
N PRO A 107 4.20 -24.90 24.50
CA PRO A 107 4.11 -24.71 23.06
C PRO A 107 3.08 -25.67 22.48
N ALA A 108 2.19 -25.16 21.65
CA ALA A 108 1.16 -25.94 20.99
C ALA A 108 0.92 -25.41 19.59
N THR A 109 0.32 -26.23 18.74
CA THR A 109 0.00 -25.78 17.36
C THR A 109 -0.80 -24.48 17.38
N PRO A 110 -0.32 -23.43 16.74
CA PRO A 110 -1.01 -22.14 16.65
C PRO A 110 -2.41 -22.29 16.06
N LYS A 111 -3.37 -21.57 16.61
CA LYS A 111 -4.75 -21.53 16.14
C LYS A 111 -5.17 -20.14 15.71
N TYR A 112 -4.55 -19.12 16.30
CA TYR A 112 -4.88 -17.73 16.10
C TYR A 112 -3.63 -16.96 15.69
N TRP A 113 -3.86 -15.88 14.94
CA TRP A 113 -2.83 -14.90 14.61
C TRP A 113 -3.39 -13.50 14.78
N ALA A 114 -2.54 -12.55 15.19
CA ALA A 114 -2.88 -11.15 15.29
C ALA A 114 -1.79 -10.28 14.66
N PRO A 115 -2.14 -9.22 13.92
CA PRO A 115 -1.15 -8.28 13.41
C PRO A 115 -0.56 -7.44 14.56
N ILE A 116 0.77 -7.29 14.55
CA ILE A 116 1.51 -6.36 15.41
C ILE A 116 2.23 -5.37 14.52
N GLY A 117 1.66 -4.18 14.38
CA GLY A 117 2.16 -3.21 13.38
C GLY A 117 1.92 -3.70 11.96
N LEU A 118 2.83 -3.35 11.04
CA LEU A 118 2.65 -3.61 9.60
C LEU A 118 3.27 -4.95 9.15
N THR A 119 4.40 -5.32 9.72
CA THR A 119 5.25 -6.41 9.20
C THR A 119 5.53 -7.51 10.23
N THR A 120 4.80 -7.55 11.33
CA THR A 120 4.96 -8.58 12.36
C THR A 120 3.60 -9.17 12.69
N VAL A 121 3.55 -10.46 12.89
CA VAL A 121 2.36 -11.16 13.37
C VAL A 121 2.65 -11.86 14.70
N ALA A 122 1.66 -11.91 15.59
CA ALA A 122 1.68 -12.75 16.76
C ALA A 122 0.94 -14.06 16.46
N LEU A 123 1.48 -15.18 16.94
CA LEU A 123 0.81 -16.48 16.91
C LEU A 123 0.43 -16.92 18.32
N TRP A 124 -0.73 -17.50 18.46
CA TRP A 124 -1.16 -18.12 19.72
C TRP A 124 -1.95 -19.42 19.46
N PRO A 125 -1.68 -20.50 20.22
CA PRO A 125 -0.54 -20.71 21.12
C PRO A 125 0.82 -20.53 20.47
N THR A 126 1.86 -20.40 21.26
CA THR A 126 3.25 -20.26 20.80
C THR A 126 3.68 -21.49 19.99
N PRO A 127 4.44 -21.31 18.90
CA PRO A 127 4.91 -22.39 18.04
C PRO A 127 5.62 -23.52 18.83
N PRO A 128 5.25 -24.80 18.60
CA PRO A 128 5.88 -25.94 19.28
C PRO A 128 7.20 -26.36 18.63
N ALA A 129 7.46 -25.93 17.42
CA ALA A 129 8.65 -26.22 16.63
C ALA A 129 8.99 -25.05 15.72
N THR A 130 10.27 -24.96 15.36
CA THR A 130 10.70 -24.02 14.31
C THR A 130 10.26 -24.58 12.97
N GLN A 131 9.42 -23.83 12.25
CA GLN A 131 8.96 -24.22 10.92
C GLN A 131 8.58 -23.02 10.06
N GLU A 132 8.46 -23.24 8.77
CA GLU A 132 7.99 -22.27 7.82
C GLU A 132 6.47 -22.13 7.87
N ILE A 133 6.01 -20.87 7.82
CA ILE A 133 4.60 -20.52 7.71
C ILE A 133 4.38 -19.70 6.45
N THR A 134 3.19 -19.80 5.88
CA THR A 134 2.81 -18.99 4.73
C THR A 134 1.95 -17.81 5.17
N CYS A 135 2.41 -16.61 4.91
CA CYS A 135 1.68 -15.37 5.16
C CYS A 135 1.17 -14.80 3.84
N HIS A 136 -0.11 -14.49 3.79
CA HIS A 136 -0.77 -13.84 2.66
C HIS A 136 -1.04 -12.38 3.01
N GLY A 137 -0.98 -11.51 2.02
CA GLY A 137 -1.25 -10.11 2.32
C GLY A 137 -1.14 -9.18 1.11
N VAL A 138 -1.08 -7.90 1.44
CA VAL A 138 -0.81 -6.82 0.49
C VAL A 138 0.69 -6.74 0.30
N SER A 139 1.17 -6.96 -0.92
CA SER A 139 2.59 -6.89 -1.27
C SER A 139 3.07 -5.44 -1.32
N LEU A 140 4.36 -5.23 -1.21
CA LEU A 140 4.96 -3.95 -1.57
C LEU A 140 4.80 -3.72 -3.08
N PRO A 141 4.59 -2.47 -3.54
CA PRO A 141 4.54 -2.17 -4.96
C PRO A 141 5.92 -2.39 -5.59
N PRO A 142 5.98 -2.66 -6.90
CA PRO A 142 7.25 -2.74 -7.61
C PRO A 142 8.02 -1.43 -7.51
N ASP A 143 9.34 -1.50 -7.37
CA ASP A 143 10.22 -0.32 -7.35
C ASP A 143 10.79 -0.06 -8.75
N PRO A 144 10.39 1.04 -9.45
CA PRO A 144 10.89 1.35 -10.78
C PRO A 144 12.41 1.45 -10.88
N ALA A 145 13.09 1.86 -9.82
CA ALA A 145 14.55 1.97 -9.82
C ALA A 145 15.27 0.61 -9.86
N LEU A 146 14.58 -0.48 -9.49
CA LEU A 146 15.10 -1.85 -9.50
C LEU A 146 14.60 -2.66 -10.70
N MET A 147 13.75 -2.07 -11.55
CA MET A 147 13.15 -2.74 -12.70
C MET A 147 13.94 -2.45 -13.99
N LEU A 148 14.00 -3.44 -14.86
CA LEU A 148 14.46 -3.21 -16.22
C LEU A 148 13.37 -2.48 -17.04
N PRO A 149 13.74 -1.67 -18.04
CA PRO A 149 12.78 -0.88 -18.83
C PRO A 149 11.66 -1.72 -19.48
N LEU A 150 11.97 -2.95 -19.88
CA LEU A 150 11.00 -3.87 -20.49
C LEU A 150 10.21 -4.71 -19.47
N THR A 151 10.47 -4.54 -18.18
CA THR A 151 9.70 -5.25 -17.16
C THR A 151 8.26 -4.74 -17.14
N ALA A 152 7.33 -5.69 -17.23
CA ALA A 152 5.91 -5.36 -17.14
C ALA A 152 5.52 -4.94 -15.70
N VAL A 153 4.82 -3.84 -15.60
CA VAL A 153 4.14 -3.43 -14.37
C VAL A 153 2.75 -4.05 -14.37
N ASP A 154 2.41 -4.77 -13.32
CA ASP A 154 1.14 -5.49 -13.22
C ASP A 154 -0.02 -4.54 -12.88
N VAL A 155 -0.31 -3.65 -13.81
CA VAL A 155 -1.46 -2.73 -13.80
C VAL A 155 -2.18 -2.89 -15.13
N ALA A 156 -3.49 -3.03 -15.09
CA ALA A 156 -4.28 -3.14 -16.32
C ALA A 156 -4.25 -1.84 -17.12
N ASP A 157 -4.16 -1.93 -18.44
CA ASP A 157 -4.02 -0.79 -19.36
C ASP A 157 -5.02 0.33 -19.10
N PHE A 158 -6.27 -0.01 -18.81
CA PHE A 158 -7.32 0.99 -18.56
C PHE A 158 -7.17 1.75 -17.23
N TRP A 159 -6.24 1.33 -16.35
CA TRP A 159 -5.90 2.04 -15.10
C TRP A 159 -4.63 2.87 -15.20
N ILE A 160 -3.84 2.68 -16.27
CA ILE A 160 -2.51 3.27 -16.42
C ILE A 160 -2.57 4.79 -16.44
N ASP A 161 -3.56 5.37 -17.10
CA ASP A 161 -3.70 6.82 -17.16
C ASP A 161 -3.86 7.44 -15.78
N GLY A 162 -4.63 6.80 -14.88
CA GLY A 162 -4.74 7.25 -13.50
C GLY A 162 -3.43 7.16 -12.71
N LEU A 163 -2.63 6.14 -12.96
CA LEU A 163 -1.30 6.01 -12.35
C LEU A 163 -0.34 7.07 -12.87
N VAL A 164 -0.35 7.32 -14.18
CA VAL A 164 0.47 8.36 -14.82
C VAL A 164 0.06 9.75 -14.35
N ASP A 165 -1.23 10.03 -14.24
CA ASP A 165 -1.74 11.30 -13.69
C ASP A 165 -1.30 11.54 -12.25
N LEU A 166 -1.31 10.48 -11.42
CA LEU A 166 -0.81 10.55 -10.05
C LEU A 166 0.71 10.82 -9.99
N ALA A 167 1.48 10.21 -10.91
CA ALA A 167 2.90 10.46 -11.02
C ALA A 167 3.22 11.87 -11.52
N ALA A 168 2.47 12.37 -12.50
CA ALA A 168 2.62 13.72 -13.02
C ALA A 168 2.32 14.77 -11.94
N TRP A 169 1.24 14.58 -11.18
CA TRP A 169 0.94 15.45 -10.06
C TRP A 169 2.07 15.45 -9.01
N TRP A 170 2.63 14.29 -8.68
CA TRP A 170 3.73 14.20 -7.73
C TRP A 170 5.00 14.88 -8.25
N ALA A 171 5.36 14.65 -9.52
CA ALA A 171 6.52 15.29 -10.15
C ALA A 171 6.39 16.82 -10.16
N ALA A 172 5.19 17.33 -10.48
CA ALA A 172 4.90 18.76 -10.48
C ALA A 172 5.04 19.40 -9.08
N GLY A 173 4.79 18.64 -8.01
CA GLY A 173 5.01 19.09 -6.63
C GLY A 173 6.46 19.37 -6.28
N LYS A 174 7.44 18.88 -7.08
CA LYS A 174 8.86 19.24 -6.97
C LYS A 174 9.21 20.54 -7.72
N ALA A 175 8.36 20.95 -8.66
CA ALA A 175 8.48 22.21 -9.35
C ALA A 175 7.92 23.36 -8.51
N LEU A 176 7.84 24.55 -9.11
CA LEU A 176 7.25 25.70 -8.44
C LEU A 176 5.75 25.46 -8.14
N PRO A 177 5.21 26.04 -7.05
CA PRO A 177 3.80 25.89 -6.66
C PRO A 177 2.79 26.18 -7.79
N VAL A 178 3.14 27.11 -8.69
CA VAL A 178 2.33 27.46 -9.88
C VAL A 178 2.18 26.26 -10.83
N GLU A 179 3.20 25.44 -10.97
CA GLU A 179 3.14 24.24 -11.81
C GLU A 179 2.24 23.17 -11.18
N GLN A 180 2.26 23.06 -9.86
CA GLN A 180 1.42 22.10 -9.14
C GLN A 180 -0.08 22.40 -9.34
N GLU A 181 -0.47 23.66 -9.46
CA GLU A 181 -1.86 24.04 -9.73
C GLU A 181 -2.36 23.51 -11.07
N LYS A 182 -1.53 23.52 -12.10
CA LYS A 182 -1.86 22.94 -13.42
C LYS A 182 -2.15 21.44 -13.33
N PHE A 183 -1.49 20.75 -12.42
CA PHE A 183 -1.59 19.30 -12.26
C PHE A 183 -2.63 18.85 -11.22
N GLN A 184 -3.37 19.77 -10.58
CA GLN A 184 -4.46 19.38 -9.66
C GLN A 184 -5.58 18.62 -10.38
N GLY A 185 -5.84 18.97 -11.64
CA GLY A 185 -6.77 18.21 -12.48
C GLY A 185 -6.35 16.75 -12.67
N HIS A 186 -5.06 16.47 -12.81
CA HIS A 186 -4.53 15.11 -12.91
C HIS A 186 -4.70 14.34 -11.59
N PHE A 187 -4.48 14.98 -10.45
CA PHE A 187 -4.76 14.35 -9.16
C PHE A 187 -6.24 13.95 -9.02
N ALA A 188 -7.16 14.85 -9.37
CA ALA A 188 -8.59 14.57 -9.33
C ALA A 188 -8.98 13.42 -10.26
N ALA A 189 -8.41 13.38 -11.47
CA ALA A 189 -8.60 12.29 -12.42
C ALA A 189 -8.08 10.96 -11.86
N ALA A 190 -6.88 10.94 -11.27
CA ALA A 190 -6.30 9.76 -10.64
C ALA A 190 -7.16 9.25 -9.49
N VAL A 191 -7.69 10.14 -8.66
CA VAL A 191 -8.61 9.78 -7.56
C VAL A 191 -9.87 9.11 -8.10
N GLN A 192 -10.45 9.60 -9.19
CA GLN A 192 -11.61 8.98 -9.81
C GLN A 192 -11.31 7.57 -10.33
N VAL A 193 -10.12 7.35 -10.89
CA VAL A 193 -9.69 6.03 -11.36
C VAL A 193 -9.49 5.08 -10.18
N ILE A 194 -8.81 5.52 -9.11
CA ILE A 194 -8.64 4.77 -7.87
C ILE A 194 -10.02 4.39 -7.31
N ALA A 195 -10.98 5.33 -7.36
CA ALA A 195 -12.35 5.10 -6.97
C ALA A 195 -13.00 3.92 -7.71
N LYS A 196 -12.84 3.90 -9.02
CA LYS A 196 -13.37 2.82 -9.85
C LYS A 196 -12.69 1.48 -9.59
N VAL A 197 -11.36 1.47 -9.32
CA VAL A 197 -10.61 0.25 -8.98
C VAL A 197 -11.10 -0.37 -7.69
N ARG A 198 -11.37 0.46 -6.68
CA ARG A 198 -11.90 -0.02 -5.38
C ARG A 198 -13.38 -0.39 -5.44
N GLY A 199 -14.09 0.02 -6.45
CA GLY A 199 -15.54 -0.12 -6.53
C GLY A 199 -16.23 0.71 -5.42
N ASP A 200 -17.41 0.29 -5.00
CA ASP A 200 -18.19 0.98 -3.96
C ASP A 200 -17.51 1.02 -2.58
N ALA A 201 -16.36 0.36 -2.41
CA ALA A 201 -15.58 0.42 -1.17
C ALA A 201 -14.97 1.81 -0.87
N LEU A 202 -15.13 2.79 -1.78
CA LEU A 202 -14.83 4.20 -1.51
C LEU A 202 -15.79 4.88 -0.53
N ALA A 203 -16.87 4.24 -0.17
CA ALA A 203 -17.64 4.61 1.01
C ALA A 203 -16.85 4.45 2.33
N ASP A 204 -15.59 3.96 2.22
CA ASP A 204 -14.72 3.78 3.37
C ASP A 204 -14.15 5.14 3.84
N ARG A 205 -14.75 5.70 4.90
CA ARG A 205 -14.40 6.98 5.52
C ARG A 205 -12.90 7.18 5.78
N PRO A 206 -12.11 6.17 6.20
CA PRO A 206 -10.67 6.32 6.41
C PRO A 206 -9.89 6.71 5.16
N PHE A 207 -10.29 6.21 3.98
CA PHE A 207 -9.61 6.54 2.74
C PHE A 207 -9.96 7.95 2.25
N GLN A 208 -11.20 8.37 2.38
CA GLN A 208 -11.60 9.76 2.10
C GLN A 208 -10.83 10.73 3.00
N ALA A 209 -10.77 10.45 4.32
CA ALA A 209 -9.99 11.25 5.26
C ALA A 209 -8.48 11.29 4.90
N PHE A 210 -7.91 10.19 4.40
CA PHE A 210 -6.54 10.13 3.93
C PHE A 210 -6.33 11.01 2.68
N LEU A 211 -7.23 10.93 1.70
CA LEU A 211 -7.19 11.78 0.51
C LEU A 211 -7.38 13.25 0.87
N GLU A 212 -8.34 13.58 1.71
CA GLU A 212 -8.58 14.93 2.20
C GLU A 212 -7.37 15.49 2.97
N ALA A 213 -6.69 14.65 3.76
CA ALA A 213 -5.47 15.06 4.46
C ALA A 213 -4.31 15.34 3.50
N ILE A 214 -4.19 14.60 2.39
CA ILE A 214 -3.18 14.87 1.35
C ILE A 214 -3.57 16.15 0.58
N VAL A 215 -4.81 16.24 0.12
CA VAL A 215 -5.32 17.40 -0.64
C VAL A 215 -5.28 18.65 0.24
N GLY A 216 -5.73 18.55 1.49
CA GLY A 216 -5.72 19.67 2.44
C GLY A 216 -4.32 20.15 2.82
N LYS A 217 -3.31 19.29 2.85
CA LYS A 217 -1.91 19.70 3.03
C LYS A 217 -1.38 20.43 1.81
N VAL A 218 -1.72 19.95 0.63
CA VAL A 218 -1.32 20.58 -0.64
C VAL A 218 -2.00 21.94 -0.81
N ALA A 219 -3.31 22.03 -0.54
CA ALA A 219 -4.05 23.29 -0.60
C ALA A 219 -3.52 24.35 0.39
N ARG A 220 -3.17 23.96 1.61
CA ARG A 220 -2.58 24.87 2.61
C ARG A 220 -1.18 25.32 2.23
N SER A 221 -0.37 24.44 1.65
CA SER A 221 0.99 24.79 1.20
C SER A 221 0.98 25.75 -0.01
N SER A 222 -0.10 25.71 -0.81
CA SER A 222 -0.28 26.56 -2.01
C SER A 222 -0.99 27.89 -1.74
N GLY A 223 -1.41 28.17 -0.50
CA GLY A 223 -2.09 29.41 -0.15
C GLY A 223 -3.52 29.55 -0.70
N LEU A 224 -4.09 28.46 -1.22
CA LEU A 224 -5.42 28.41 -1.83
C LEU A 224 -6.60 28.45 -0.81
N ASP A 225 -6.33 28.61 0.48
CA ASP A 225 -7.35 28.69 1.54
C ASP A 225 -8.24 29.95 1.47
N LYS A 226 -8.17 30.74 0.39
CA LYS A 226 -8.97 31.98 0.22
C LYS A 226 -9.97 32.01 -0.92
N ALA A 227 -10.12 30.93 -1.69
CA ALA A 227 -11.20 30.86 -2.67
C ALA A 227 -12.42 30.20 -2.01
N ALA A 228 -13.33 31.05 -1.54
CA ALA A 228 -14.62 30.65 -1.00
C ALA A 228 -15.35 29.71 -1.96
N LEU A 229 -15.80 28.58 -1.43
CA LEU A 229 -16.87 27.82 -2.07
C LEU A 229 -18.07 28.76 -2.27
N PRO A 230 -18.72 28.81 -3.43
CA PRO A 230 -19.91 29.58 -3.61
C PRO A 230 -20.98 29.03 -2.65
N GLU A 231 -21.43 29.85 -1.71
CA GLU A 231 -22.59 29.56 -0.88
C GLU A 231 -23.76 29.29 -1.84
N GLY A 232 -24.26 28.04 -1.81
CA GLY A 232 -25.46 27.67 -2.52
C GLY A 232 -26.62 28.52 -2.03
N GLY A 233 -27.03 29.48 -2.85
CA GLY A 233 -28.24 30.24 -2.66
C GLY A 233 -29.46 29.32 -2.72
N ALA A 234 -30.38 29.56 -1.84
CA ALA A 234 -31.68 28.93 -1.67
C ALA A 234 -32.55 28.94 -2.93
#